data_a760c4ec5f5b4770adcb2612a9dd989d
#
_entry.id   a760c4ec5f5b4770adcb2612a9dd989d
#
_cell.length_a   1.000
_cell.length_b   1.000
_cell.length_c   1.000
_cell.angle_alpha   90.00
_cell.angle_beta   90.00
_cell.angle_gamma   90.00
#
_symmetry.space_group_name_H-M   'P 1'
#
loop_
_entity.id
_entity.type
_entity.pdbx_description
1 polymer ?
#
loop_
_entity_poly.entity_id
_entity_poly.type
_entity_poly.pdbx_seq_one_letter_code
_entity_poly.pdbx_strand_id
1 'polypeptide(L)'
;MAGILDRKVALVTGGASGIGRATALAMAREGARVAVADRTEENAAGTVALINAAGGQAIAIGGDVTMEADVAAMVARTVAAYGRIDCAFNNAGVAGGSVGPGRQRLHELSQASFDAMLAINLRGVFLCLKHEIAHMLAQGGGAIVNTASIAGLIGLATSSHYVAAKHGVVGLTKSAAIEYAQDGIRVNCVNPGYVTTPMTEEVVQTRLDAVMAKVPMNRMGHPDEIAEAVVWMCSDKASFMTGASQVVDGGYYAA
;
A
#
# COMPACT_ATOMS: atom_id res chain seq x y z
N MET A 1 5.78 2.51 27.23
CA MET A 1 4.56 3.25 26.81
C MET A 1 3.86 2.37 25.79
N ALA A 2 2.52 2.34 25.75
CA ALA A 2 1.77 1.65 24.71
C ALA A 2 2.08 2.31 23.35
N GLY A 3 2.17 1.49 22.29
CA GLY A 3 2.37 1.98 20.92
C GLY A 3 1.15 2.76 20.40
N ILE A 4 1.32 3.53 19.32
CA ILE A 4 0.23 4.36 18.79
C ILE A 4 -0.87 3.56 18.07
N LEU A 5 -0.67 2.24 17.86
CA LEU A 5 -1.65 1.28 17.35
C LEU A 5 -1.98 0.19 18.38
N ASP A 6 -1.75 0.46 19.69
CA ASP A 6 -2.02 -0.52 20.75
C ASP A 6 -3.45 -1.07 20.64
N ARG A 7 -3.57 -2.41 20.70
CA ARG A 7 -4.80 -3.18 20.58
C ARG A 7 -5.58 -3.02 19.25
N LYS A 8 -5.05 -2.31 18.25
CA LYS A 8 -5.66 -2.23 16.93
C LYS A 8 -5.37 -3.50 16.12
N VAL A 9 -6.18 -3.75 15.10
CA VAL A 9 -6.00 -4.82 14.12
C VAL A 9 -5.71 -4.20 12.78
N ALA A 10 -4.66 -4.65 12.11
CA ALA A 10 -4.25 -4.18 10.81
C ALA A 10 -4.28 -5.29 9.75
N LEU A 11 -4.77 -4.98 8.54
CA LEU A 11 -4.64 -5.79 7.35
C LEU A 11 -3.66 -5.09 6.38
N VAL A 12 -2.63 -5.83 5.94
CA VAL A 12 -1.61 -5.31 5.01
C VAL A 12 -1.54 -6.21 3.78
N THR A 13 -1.84 -5.68 2.60
CA THR A 13 -1.69 -6.42 1.33
C THR A 13 -0.31 -6.19 0.71
N GLY A 14 0.23 -7.20 0.00
CA GLY A 14 1.60 -7.16 -0.52
C GLY A 14 2.64 -7.13 0.62
N GLY A 15 2.33 -7.83 1.72
CA GLY A 15 3.10 -7.78 2.96
C GLY A 15 4.36 -8.68 2.98
N ALA A 16 4.64 -9.41 1.91
CA ALA A 16 5.78 -10.31 1.85
C ALA A 16 7.14 -9.61 1.70
N SER A 17 7.19 -8.38 1.21
CA SER A 17 8.45 -7.67 0.92
C SER A 17 8.31 -6.15 0.91
N GLY A 18 9.41 -5.44 0.76
CA GLY A 18 9.47 -4.00 0.53
C GLY A 18 8.67 -3.19 1.55
N ILE A 19 7.91 -2.22 1.06
CA ILE A 19 7.11 -1.30 1.88
C ILE A 19 6.05 -2.04 2.69
N GLY A 20 5.38 -3.04 2.10
CA GLY A 20 4.36 -3.82 2.80
C GLY A 20 4.91 -4.56 4.03
N ARG A 21 6.06 -5.26 3.86
CA ARG A 21 6.75 -5.92 4.99
C ARG A 21 7.16 -4.91 6.07
N ALA A 22 7.81 -3.83 5.68
CA ALA A 22 8.25 -2.79 6.62
C ALA A 22 7.06 -2.21 7.40
N THR A 23 5.95 -1.95 6.72
CA THR A 23 4.72 -1.45 7.35
C THR A 23 4.12 -2.48 8.31
N ALA A 24 4.05 -3.76 7.93
CA ALA A 24 3.53 -4.80 8.81
C ALA A 24 4.37 -4.93 10.09
N LEU A 25 5.69 -4.89 9.96
CA LEU A 25 6.62 -4.90 11.10
C LEU A 25 6.44 -3.65 11.99
N ALA A 26 6.33 -2.45 11.38
CA ALA A 26 6.15 -1.21 12.11
C ALA A 26 4.79 -1.17 12.84
N MET A 27 3.70 -1.62 12.20
CA MET A 27 2.39 -1.71 12.83
C MET A 27 2.40 -2.66 14.05
N ALA A 28 3.07 -3.82 13.92
CA ALA A 28 3.22 -4.77 15.02
C ALA A 28 4.06 -4.18 16.17
N ARG A 29 5.16 -3.48 15.87
CA ARG A 29 5.99 -2.78 16.86
C ARG A 29 5.18 -1.73 17.62
N GLU A 30 4.23 -1.08 16.96
CA GLU A 30 3.33 -0.10 17.55
C GLU A 30 2.09 -0.72 18.24
N GLY A 31 2.07 -2.05 18.43
CA GLY A 31 1.09 -2.77 19.24
C GLY A 31 -0.11 -3.33 18.48
N ALA A 32 -0.14 -3.25 17.15
CA ALA A 32 -1.21 -3.85 16.36
C ALA A 32 -1.05 -5.37 16.24
N ARG A 33 -2.18 -6.08 16.15
CA ARG A 33 -2.24 -7.44 15.60
C ARG A 33 -2.36 -7.34 14.09
N VAL A 34 -1.51 -8.06 13.34
CA VAL A 34 -1.37 -7.85 11.90
C VAL A 34 -1.78 -9.07 11.08
N ALA A 35 -2.71 -8.90 10.17
CA ALA A 35 -2.94 -9.85 9.08
C ALA A 35 -2.06 -9.44 7.89
N VAL A 36 -1.08 -10.28 7.56
CA VAL A 36 -0.16 -10.07 6.45
C VAL A 36 -0.69 -10.85 5.25
N ALA A 37 -1.18 -10.16 4.24
CA ALA A 37 -1.72 -10.76 3.03
C ALA A 37 -0.73 -10.63 1.85
N ASP A 38 -0.56 -11.72 1.11
CA ASP A 38 0.20 -11.77 -0.15
C ASP A 38 -0.42 -12.81 -1.08
N ARG A 39 0.09 -12.99 -2.30
CA ARG A 39 -0.47 -13.94 -3.28
C ARG A 39 -0.59 -15.36 -2.74
N THR A 40 0.33 -15.79 -1.90
CA THR A 40 0.26 -17.07 -1.18
C THR A 40 0.59 -16.88 0.30
N GLU A 41 0.15 -17.79 1.15
CA GLU A 41 0.48 -17.77 2.58
C GLU A 41 1.98 -17.93 2.81
N GLU A 42 2.66 -18.75 1.98
CA GLU A 42 4.10 -18.96 2.06
C GLU A 42 4.87 -17.65 1.85
N ASN A 43 4.41 -16.80 0.92
CA ASN A 43 5.02 -15.49 0.70
C ASN A 43 4.92 -14.61 1.96
N ALA A 44 3.77 -14.60 2.61
CA ALA A 44 3.51 -13.80 3.81
C ALA A 44 4.21 -14.36 5.07
N ALA A 45 4.45 -15.68 5.12
CA ALA A 45 4.94 -16.39 6.31
C ALA A 45 6.26 -15.83 6.86
N GLY A 46 7.17 -15.40 5.99
CA GLY A 46 8.43 -14.80 6.42
C GLY A 46 8.26 -13.51 7.22
N THR A 47 7.32 -12.66 6.83
CA THR A 47 6.99 -11.43 7.58
C THR A 47 6.30 -11.75 8.89
N VAL A 48 5.37 -12.72 8.89
CA VAL A 48 4.68 -13.18 10.10
C VAL A 48 5.68 -13.77 11.10
N ALA A 49 6.64 -14.58 10.65
CA ALA A 49 7.69 -15.14 11.52
C ALA A 49 8.52 -14.04 12.20
N LEU A 50 8.88 -12.98 11.46
CA LEU A 50 9.62 -11.83 12.02
C LEU A 50 8.80 -11.10 13.08
N ILE A 51 7.52 -10.86 12.84
CA ILE A 51 6.62 -10.20 13.80
C ILE A 51 6.51 -11.03 15.08
N ASN A 52 6.24 -12.34 14.95
CA ASN A 52 6.05 -13.22 16.08
C ASN A 52 7.36 -13.40 16.89
N ALA A 53 8.52 -13.48 16.22
CA ALA A 53 9.81 -13.53 16.87
C ALA A 53 10.15 -12.27 17.68
N ALA A 54 9.62 -11.10 17.25
CA ALA A 54 9.74 -9.83 17.98
C ALA A 54 8.71 -9.69 19.12
N GLY A 55 7.88 -10.71 19.39
CA GLY A 55 6.84 -10.68 20.43
C GLY A 55 5.52 -10.07 20.00
N GLY A 56 5.34 -9.71 18.73
CA GLY A 56 4.08 -9.27 18.15
C GLY A 56 3.13 -10.43 17.84
N GLN A 57 1.99 -10.13 17.24
CA GLN A 57 1.00 -11.12 16.81
C GLN A 57 0.64 -10.91 15.35
N ALA A 58 0.86 -11.92 14.51
CA ALA A 58 0.49 -11.86 13.10
C ALA A 58 -0.01 -13.20 12.57
N ILE A 59 -0.83 -13.13 11.51
CA ILE A 59 -1.26 -14.28 10.69
C ILE A 59 -0.89 -14.03 9.23
N ALA A 60 -0.63 -15.12 8.49
CA ALA A 60 -0.44 -15.10 7.05
C ALA A 60 -1.77 -15.37 6.34
N ILE A 61 -2.03 -14.65 5.25
CA ILE A 61 -3.21 -14.83 4.40
C ILE A 61 -2.76 -14.86 2.93
N GLY A 62 -3.13 -15.92 2.20
CA GLY A 62 -2.94 -16.01 0.76
C GLY A 62 -4.15 -15.47 0.00
N GLY A 63 -3.92 -14.78 -1.14
CA GLY A 63 -4.97 -14.36 -2.06
C GLY A 63 -4.46 -13.32 -3.09
N ASP A 64 -5.12 -13.32 -4.25
CA ASP A 64 -4.83 -12.38 -5.34
C ASP A 64 -5.78 -11.18 -5.27
N VAL A 65 -5.26 -9.97 -5.11
CA VAL A 65 -6.04 -8.73 -5.04
C VAL A 65 -6.84 -8.44 -6.32
N THR A 66 -6.53 -9.11 -7.43
CA THR A 66 -7.29 -8.98 -8.67
C THR A 66 -8.59 -9.81 -8.66
N MET A 67 -8.72 -10.73 -7.71
CA MET A 67 -9.86 -11.64 -7.55
C MET A 67 -10.72 -11.19 -6.37
N GLU A 68 -11.95 -10.78 -6.65
CA GLU A 68 -12.84 -10.24 -5.61
C GLU A 68 -13.12 -11.25 -4.48
N ALA A 69 -13.27 -12.54 -4.81
CA ALA A 69 -13.48 -13.59 -3.82
C ALA A 69 -12.30 -13.72 -2.83
N ASP A 70 -11.07 -13.58 -3.34
CA ASP A 70 -9.86 -13.65 -2.49
C ASP A 70 -9.78 -12.45 -1.56
N VAL A 71 -10.09 -11.24 -2.06
CA VAL A 71 -10.11 -10.03 -1.24
C VAL A 71 -11.18 -10.14 -0.15
N ALA A 72 -12.38 -10.60 -0.48
CA ALA A 72 -13.44 -10.87 0.50
C ALA A 72 -12.97 -11.88 1.57
N ALA A 73 -12.26 -12.93 1.14
CA ALA A 73 -11.70 -13.93 2.06
C ALA A 73 -10.59 -13.35 2.94
N MET A 74 -9.71 -12.46 2.43
CA MET A 74 -8.68 -11.78 3.24
C MET A 74 -9.32 -10.99 4.40
N VAL A 75 -10.36 -10.21 4.11
CA VAL A 75 -11.11 -9.45 5.11
C VAL A 75 -11.77 -10.40 6.11
N ALA A 76 -12.51 -11.42 5.64
CA ALA A 76 -13.20 -12.38 6.49
C ALA A 76 -12.22 -13.15 7.41
N ARG A 77 -11.08 -13.61 6.90
CA ARG A 77 -10.04 -14.31 7.70
C ARG A 77 -9.42 -13.40 8.75
N THR A 78 -9.17 -12.12 8.44
CA THR A 78 -8.69 -11.14 9.41
C THR A 78 -9.69 -10.95 10.54
N VAL A 79 -10.96 -10.78 10.19
CA VAL A 79 -12.06 -10.63 11.17
C VAL A 79 -12.25 -11.90 12.00
N ALA A 80 -12.19 -13.08 11.38
CA ALA A 80 -12.31 -14.36 12.10
C ALA A 80 -11.18 -14.54 13.12
N ALA A 81 -9.96 -14.09 12.80
CA ALA A 81 -8.81 -14.22 13.69
C ALA A 81 -8.80 -13.19 14.82
N TYR A 82 -9.21 -11.95 14.54
CA TYR A 82 -8.98 -10.83 15.45
C TYR A 82 -10.24 -10.03 15.82
N GLY A 83 -11.38 -10.34 15.24
CA GLY A 83 -12.69 -9.76 15.54
C GLY A 83 -13.01 -8.43 14.86
N ARG A 84 -12.02 -7.75 14.28
CA ARG A 84 -12.17 -6.42 13.67
C ARG A 84 -11.06 -6.08 12.68
N ILE A 85 -11.18 -4.95 11.97
CA ILE A 85 -10.11 -4.31 11.18
C ILE A 85 -10.13 -2.82 11.47
N ASP A 86 -9.15 -2.32 12.24
CA ASP A 86 -9.03 -0.90 12.56
C ASP A 86 -8.22 -0.14 11.51
N CYS A 87 -7.23 -0.81 10.92
CA CYS A 87 -6.30 -0.26 9.95
C CYS A 87 -6.23 -1.17 8.73
N ALA A 88 -6.23 -0.59 7.53
CA ALA A 88 -5.93 -1.32 6.31
C ALA A 88 -4.84 -0.59 5.52
N PHE A 89 -3.85 -1.34 5.03
CA PHE A 89 -2.83 -0.82 4.13
C PHE A 89 -2.86 -1.56 2.80
N ASN A 90 -3.46 -0.93 1.80
CA ASN A 90 -3.60 -1.44 0.44
C ASN A 90 -2.32 -1.15 -0.35
N ASN A 91 -1.35 -2.07 -0.22
CA ASN A 91 0.00 -1.89 -0.76
C ASN A 91 0.32 -2.84 -1.92
N ALA A 92 -0.39 -3.94 -2.08
CA ALA A 92 -0.16 -4.86 -3.19
C ALA A 92 -0.11 -4.14 -4.54
N GLY A 93 0.96 -4.35 -5.29
CA GLY A 93 1.17 -3.69 -6.57
C GLY A 93 2.43 -4.16 -7.29
N VAL A 94 2.55 -3.80 -8.55
CA VAL A 94 3.68 -4.18 -9.41
C VAL A 94 4.21 -3.00 -10.23
N ALA A 95 5.46 -3.09 -10.67
CA ALA A 95 6.05 -2.15 -11.63
C ALA A 95 5.76 -2.57 -13.09
N GLY A 96 6.06 -1.68 -14.04
CA GLY A 96 5.77 -1.91 -15.47
C GLY A 96 6.41 -3.16 -16.06
N GLY A 97 7.63 -3.49 -15.66
CA GLY A 97 8.34 -4.69 -16.13
C GLY A 97 7.72 -6.02 -15.68
N SER A 98 6.81 -6.00 -14.70
CA SER A 98 6.13 -7.22 -14.22
C SER A 98 4.91 -7.61 -15.06
N VAL A 99 4.40 -6.72 -15.92
CA VAL A 99 3.18 -6.95 -16.73
C VAL A 99 3.43 -6.87 -18.23
N GLY A 100 4.67 -6.85 -18.65
CA GLY A 100 5.08 -6.77 -20.06
C GLY A 100 6.49 -6.21 -20.20
N PRO A 101 6.94 -5.92 -21.43
CA PRO A 101 8.20 -5.23 -21.66
C PRO A 101 8.19 -3.89 -20.93
N GLY A 102 9.15 -3.67 -20.04
CA GLY A 102 9.26 -2.42 -19.29
C GLY A 102 9.54 -1.24 -20.24
N ARG A 103 9.19 -0.02 -19.81
CA ARG A 103 9.59 1.24 -20.43
C ARG A 103 9.21 1.42 -21.89
N GLN A 104 7.96 1.21 -22.23
CA GLN A 104 7.42 1.44 -23.56
C GLN A 104 6.83 2.85 -23.72
N ARG A 105 6.98 3.44 -24.91
CA ARG A 105 6.21 4.64 -25.28
C ARG A 105 4.72 4.28 -25.37
N LEU A 106 3.84 5.27 -25.13
CA LEU A 106 2.40 5.04 -25.04
C LEU A 106 1.82 4.25 -26.24
N HIS A 107 2.24 4.56 -27.47
CA HIS A 107 1.73 3.90 -28.68
C HIS A 107 2.28 2.47 -28.89
N GLU A 108 3.33 2.09 -28.18
CA GLU A 108 3.95 0.75 -28.22
C GLU A 108 3.37 -0.18 -27.14
N LEU A 109 2.70 0.41 -26.14
CA LEU A 109 2.16 -0.32 -24.99
C LEU A 109 1.02 -1.22 -25.45
N SER A 110 1.11 -2.52 -25.19
CA SER A 110 0.02 -3.45 -25.50
C SER A 110 -1.19 -3.23 -24.58
N GLN A 111 -2.37 -3.47 -25.12
CA GLN A 111 -3.60 -3.45 -24.31
C GLN A 111 -3.51 -4.44 -23.14
N ALA A 112 -2.98 -5.63 -23.36
CA ALA A 112 -2.83 -6.65 -22.29
C ALA A 112 -1.96 -6.15 -21.12
N SER A 113 -0.84 -5.46 -21.41
CA SER A 113 0.02 -4.88 -20.35
C SER A 113 -0.70 -3.73 -19.62
N PHE A 114 -1.47 -2.91 -20.34
CA PHE A 114 -2.27 -1.85 -19.76
C PHE A 114 -3.33 -2.41 -18.82
N ASP A 115 -4.13 -3.39 -19.28
CA ASP A 115 -5.21 -4.00 -18.53
C ASP A 115 -4.69 -4.75 -17.29
N ALA A 116 -3.57 -5.47 -17.40
CA ALA A 116 -2.94 -6.16 -16.29
C ALA A 116 -2.45 -5.18 -15.22
N MET A 117 -1.84 -4.04 -15.62
CA MET A 117 -1.42 -3.00 -14.69
C MET A 117 -2.60 -2.40 -13.92
N LEU A 118 -3.68 -2.06 -14.62
CA LEU A 118 -4.90 -1.54 -13.99
C LEU A 118 -5.57 -2.58 -13.09
N ALA A 119 -5.59 -3.85 -13.51
CA ALA A 119 -6.17 -4.92 -12.72
C ALA A 119 -5.50 -5.03 -11.33
N ILE A 120 -4.17 -4.99 -11.29
CA ILE A 120 -3.42 -5.14 -10.03
C ILE A 120 -3.42 -3.83 -9.24
N ASN A 121 -2.90 -2.74 -9.86
CA ASN A 121 -2.57 -1.52 -9.12
C ASN A 121 -3.75 -0.58 -8.87
N LEU A 122 -4.88 -0.74 -9.58
CA LEU A 122 -6.06 0.10 -9.42
C LEU A 122 -7.29 -0.71 -8.98
N ARG A 123 -7.70 -1.72 -9.79
CA ARG A 123 -8.88 -2.54 -9.45
C ARG A 123 -8.65 -3.32 -8.16
N GLY A 124 -7.44 -3.81 -7.90
CA GLY A 124 -7.09 -4.46 -6.63
C GLY A 124 -7.33 -3.54 -5.43
N VAL A 125 -6.90 -2.28 -5.50
CA VAL A 125 -7.17 -1.29 -4.45
C VAL A 125 -8.67 -1.02 -4.30
N PHE A 126 -9.41 -0.91 -5.41
CA PHE A 126 -10.87 -0.77 -5.37
C PHE A 126 -11.54 -1.95 -4.66
N LEU A 127 -11.15 -3.18 -4.95
CA LEU A 127 -11.70 -4.38 -4.32
C LEU A 127 -11.38 -4.42 -2.81
N CYS A 128 -10.17 -4.07 -2.41
CA CYS A 128 -9.80 -3.93 -1.01
C CYS A 128 -10.68 -2.90 -0.31
N LEU A 129 -10.75 -1.67 -0.83
CA LEU A 129 -11.62 -0.62 -0.30
C LEU A 129 -13.08 -1.08 -0.15
N LYS A 130 -13.64 -1.75 -1.16
CA LYS A 130 -15.02 -2.23 -1.15
C LYS A 130 -15.31 -3.13 0.05
N HIS A 131 -14.46 -4.12 0.30
CA HIS A 131 -14.70 -5.11 1.37
C HIS A 131 -14.26 -4.60 2.75
N GLU A 132 -13.20 -3.81 2.83
CA GLU A 132 -12.74 -3.19 4.07
C GLU A 132 -13.74 -2.17 4.59
N ILE A 133 -14.22 -1.27 3.73
CA ILE A 133 -15.21 -0.25 4.09
C ILE A 133 -16.53 -0.91 4.53
N ALA A 134 -17.01 -1.92 3.81
CA ALA A 134 -18.22 -2.63 4.19
C ALA A 134 -18.12 -3.21 5.62
N HIS A 135 -16.96 -3.75 5.99
CA HIS A 135 -16.72 -4.22 7.35
C HIS A 135 -16.56 -3.07 8.36
N MET A 136 -15.82 -2.02 8.00
CA MET A 136 -15.59 -0.86 8.87
C MET A 136 -16.89 -0.09 9.17
N LEU A 137 -17.84 -0.03 8.24
CA LEU A 137 -19.18 0.51 8.48
C LEU A 137 -19.92 -0.27 9.58
N ALA A 138 -19.87 -1.60 9.50
CA ALA A 138 -20.56 -2.47 10.47
C ALA A 138 -19.94 -2.39 11.89
N GLN A 139 -18.64 -2.07 12.01
CA GLN A 139 -17.93 -1.97 13.29
C GLN A 139 -17.84 -0.52 13.86
N GLY A 140 -18.24 0.49 13.07
CA GLY A 140 -18.28 1.89 13.50
C GLY A 140 -17.01 2.70 13.24
N GLY A 141 -16.24 2.39 12.20
CA GLY A 141 -15.12 3.21 11.75
C GLY A 141 -13.81 2.45 11.48
N GLY A 142 -12.80 3.18 11.04
CA GLY A 142 -11.48 2.64 10.70
C GLY A 142 -10.59 3.63 9.96
N ALA A 143 -9.39 3.21 9.62
CA ALA A 143 -8.44 4.00 8.83
C ALA A 143 -7.83 3.17 7.71
N ILE A 144 -7.92 3.66 6.48
CA ILE A 144 -7.37 3.00 5.29
C ILE A 144 -6.28 3.89 4.68
N VAL A 145 -5.16 3.29 4.35
CA VAL A 145 -4.09 3.94 3.58
C VAL A 145 -3.84 3.14 2.30
N ASN A 146 -3.92 3.81 1.16
CA ASN A 146 -3.63 3.22 -0.14
C ASN A 146 -2.21 3.58 -0.60
N THR A 147 -1.50 2.66 -1.23
CA THR A 147 -0.20 2.95 -1.85
C THR A 147 -0.42 3.50 -3.27
N ALA A 148 -0.35 4.83 -3.39
CA ALA A 148 -0.23 5.48 -4.68
C ALA A 148 1.26 5.53 -5.11
N SER A 149 1.77 6.67 -5.54
CA SER A 149 3.15 6.93 -5.94
C SER A 149 3.29 8.41 -6.30
N ILE A 150 4.50 8.95 -6.38
CA ILE A 150 4.73 10.21 -7.11
C ILE A 150 4.15 10.12 -8.53
N ALA A 151 4.15 8.93 -9.14
CA ALA A 151 3.48 8.67 -10.43
C ALA A 151 1.95 8.84 -10.40
N GLY A 152 1.34 8.99 -9.26
CA GLY A 152 -0.07 9.37 -9.10
C GLY A 152 -0.29 10.89 -9.08
N LEU A 153 0.78 11.68 -9.14
CA LEU A 153 0.76 13.14 -9.07
C LEU A 153 1.43 13.78 -10.28
N ILE A 154 2.37 13.09 -10.91
CA ILE A 154 3.11 13.56 -12.09
C ILE A 154 3.14 12.52 -13.20
N GLY A 155 3.46 12.95 -14.42
CA GLY A 155 3.74 12.05 -15.54
C GLY A 155 5.16 11.47 -15.46
N LEU A 156 5.28 10.18 -15.76
CA LEU A 156 6.56 9.50 -15.95
C LEU A 156 6.63 8.94 -17.36
N ALA A 157 7.60 9.40 -18.15
CA ALA A 157 7.81 8.90 -19.50
C ALA A 157 8.01 7.38 -19.51
N THR A 158 7.43 6.70 -20.48
CA THR A 158 7.51 5.25 -20.68
C THR A 158 6.86 4.40 -19.55
N SER A 159 5.94 4.99 -18.79
CA SER A 159 5.24 4.32 -17.66
C SER A 159 3.74 4.68 -17.62
N SER A 160 3.13 4.92 -18.79
CA SER A 160 1.77 5.49 -18.91
C SER A 160 0.71 4.68 -18.18
N HIS A 161 0.74 3.34 -18.25
CA HIS A 161 -0.18 2.44 -17.57
C HIS A 161 -0.05 2.52 -16.05
N TYR A 162 1.19 2.61 -15.54
CA TYR A 162 1.46 2.76 -14.11
C TYR A 162 1.00 4.13 -13.60
N VAL A 163 1.30 5.20 -14.37
CA VAL A 163 0.83 6.57 -14.08
C VAL A 163 -0.69 6.62 -14.02
N ALA A 164 -1.38 6.04 -15.02
CA ALA A 164 -2.85 5.98 -15.04
C ALA A 164 -3.41 5.24 -13.82
N ALA A 165 -2.83 4.07 -13.46
CA ALA A 165 -3.25 3.31 -12.30
C ALA A 165 -3.08 4.12 -10.99
N LYS A 166 -1.91 4.76 -10.79
CA LYS A 166 -1.61 5.49 -9.55
C LYS A 166 -2.38 6.81 -9.43
N HIS A 167 -2.69 7.51 -10.52
CA HIS A 167 -3.65 8.63 -10.52
C HIS A 167 -5.06 8.14 -10.14
N GLY A 168 -5.47 6.98 -10.66
CA GLY A 168 -6.74 6.36 -10.29
C GLY A 168 -6.84 6.05 -8.79
N VAL A 169 -5.75 5.56 -8.16
CA VAL A 169 -5.71 5.32 -6.71
C VAL A 169 -5.89 6.61 -5.91
N VAL A 170 -5.25 7.71 -6.34
CA VAL A 170 -5.46 9.03 -5.70
C VAL A 170 -6.92 9.47 -5.83
N GLY A 171 -7.54 9.27 -7.00
CA GLY A 171 -8.95 9.55 -7.24
C GLY A 171 -9.88 8.74 -6.34
N LEU A 172 -9.71 7.40 -6.30
CA LEU A 172 -10.48 6.50 -5.43
C LEU A 172 -10.35 6.87 -3.95
N THR A 173 -9.13 7.21 -3.51
CA THR A 173 -8.86 7.64 -2.14
C THR A 173 -9.70 8.85 -1.75
N LYS A 174 -9.73 9.88 -2.62
CA LYS A 174 -10.48 11.12 -2.37
C LYS A 174 -11.99 10.88 -2.35
N SER A 175 -12.51 10.08 -3.30
CA SER A 175 -13.94 9.72 -3.34
C SER A 175 -14.36 8.98 -2.08
N ALA A 176 -13.67 7.90 -1.72
CA ALA A 176 -13.98 7.14 -0.52
C ALA A 176 -13.84 7.99 0.76
N ALA A 177 -12.85 8.87 0.83
CA ALA A 177 -12.68 9.77 1.98
C ALA A 177 -13.90 10.68 2.19
N ILE A 178 -14.47 11.22 1.12
CA ILE A 178 -15.65 12.12 1.18
C ILE A 178 -16.92 11.30 1.51
N GLU A 179 -17.07 10.13 0.89
CA GLU A 179 -18.26 9.29 1.05
C GLU A 179 -18.42 8.78 2.49
N TYR A 180 -17.32 8.40 3.17
CA TYR A 180 -17.36 7.68 4.44
C TYR A 180 -16.82 8.46 5.65
N ALA A 181 -16.52 9.76 5.50
CA ALA A 181 -16.00 10.60 6.59
C ALA A 181 -16.96 10.66 7.80
N GLN A 182 -18.28 10.77 7.53
CA GLN A 182 -19.30 10.84 8.59
C GLN A 182 -19.54 9.48 9.29
N ASP A 183 -19.11 8.40 8.67
CA ASP A 183 -19.15 7.04 9.24
C ASP A 183 -17.91 6.71 10.09
N GLY A 184 -17.04 7.71 10.32
CA GLY A 184 -15.81 7.52 11.10
C GLY A 184 -14.72 6.74 10.38
N ILE A 185 -14.80 6.63 9.04
CA ILE A 185 -13.78 5.96 8.22
C ILE A 185 -12.91 7.01 7.55
N ARG A 186 -11.60 6.97 7.82
CA ARG A 186 -10.61 7.84 7.18
C ARG A 186 -9.91 7.08 6.05
N VAL A 187 -9.83 7.66 4.87
CA VAL A 187 -9.15 7.06 3.72
C VAL A 187 -8.11 8.04 3.19
N ASN A 188 -6.84 7.63 3.21
CA ASN A 188 -5.73 8.45 2.73
C ASN A 188 -4.86 7.64 1.74
N CYS A 189 -3.93 8.27 1.06
CA CYS A 189 -2.88 7.55 0.33
C CYS A 189 -1.50 8.10 0.64
N VAL A 190 -0.51 7.20 0.59
CA VAL A 190 0.90 7.55 0.57
C VAL A 190 1.40 7.54 -0.88
N ASN A 191 2.26 8.51 -1.21
CA ASN A 191 2.89 8.65 -2.52
C ASN A 191 4.42 8.51 -2.36
N PRO A 192 4.95 7.29 -2.35
CA PRO A 192 6.38 7.09 -2.28
C PRO A 192 7.09 7.61 -3.52
N GLY A 193 8.30 8.15 -3.33
CA GLY A 193 9.27 8.34 -4.39
C GLY A 193 10.02 7.05 -4.73
N TYR A 194 11.31 7.17 -4.98
CA TYR A 194 12.18 6.02 -5.20
C TYR A 194 12.63 5.43 -3.85
N VAL A 195 12.15 4.22 -3.56
CA VAL A 195 12.40 3.49 -2.30
C VAL A 195 13.13 2.19 -2.62
N THR A 196 14.13 1.81 -1.85
CA THR A 196 14.91 0.57 -2.02
C THR A 196 14.05 -0.65 -1.68
N THR A 197 13.58 -1.34 -2.72
CA THR A 197 12.71 -2.52 -2.63
C THR A 197 13.03 -3.47 -3.78
N PRO A 198 12.58 -4.74 -3.75
CA PRO A 198 12.71 -5.62 -4.91
C PRO A 198 12.09 -5.03 -6.19
N MET A 199 11.04 -4.22 -6.08
CA MET A 199 10.38 -3.55 -7.22
C MET A 199 11.30 -2.53 -7.92
N THR A 200 12.23 -1.92 -7.21
CA THR A 200 13.13 -0.87 -7.73
C THR A 200 14.53 -1.35 -8.05
N GLU A 201 14.80 -2.65 -7.96
CA GLU A 201 16.11 -3.23 -8.20
C GLU A 201 16.65 -2.92 -9.61
N GLU A 202 15.81 -2.98 -10.64
CA GLU A 202 16.15 -2.58 -12.01
C GLU A 202 16.62 -1.11 -12.07
N VAL A 203 15.97 -0.22 -11.34
CA VAL A 203 16.34 1.21 -11.29
C VAL A 203 17.73 1.37 -10.69
N VAL A 204 18.01 0.64 -9.58
CA VAL A 204 19.32 0.67 -8.92
C VAL A 204 20.42 0.18 -9.87
N GLN A 205 20.16 -0.89 -10.61
CA GLN A 205 21.14 -1.49 -11.52
C GLN A 205 21.39 -0.66 -12.79
N THR A 206 20.39 0.07 -13.30
CA THR A 206 20.45 0.63 -14.65
C THR A 206 20.50 2.15 -14.72
N ARG A 207 20.02 2.88 -13.70
CA ARG A 207 19.85 4.34 -13.80
C ARG A 207 19.83 5.09 -12.45
N LEU A 208 20.48 4.56 -11.45
CA LEU A 208 20.49 5.15 -10.12
C LEU A 208 20.90 6.63 -10.13
N ASP A 209 22.03 6.96 -10.76
CA ASP A 209 22.55 8.34 -10.79
C ASP A 209 21.56 9.31 -11.44
N ALA A 210 20.96 8.91 -12.57
CA ALA A 210 19.98 9.75 -13.28
C ALA A 210 18.69 9.98 -12.46
N VAL A 211 18.34 9.03 -11.59
CA VAL A 211 17.22 9.18 -10.65
C VAL A 211 17.63 10.05 -9.48
N MET A 212 18.80 9.78 -8.88
CA MET A 212 19.29 10.52 -7.71
C MET A 212 19.52 12.00 -8.02
N ALA A 213 19.97 12.34 -9.22
CA ALA A 213 20.10 13.73 -9.66
C ALA A 213 18.79 14.54 -9.60
N LYS A 214 17.64 13.86 -9.52
CA LYS A 214 16.30 14.48 -9.39
C LYS A 214 15.72 14.41 -7.98
N VAL A 215 16.37 13.73 -7.06
CA VAL A 215 15.95 13.62 -5.66
C VAL A 215 16.75 14.60 -4.83
N PRO A 216 16.19 15.70 -4.28
CA PRO A 216 16.93 16.69 -3.51
C PRO A 216 17.71 16.10 -2.34
N MET A 217 17.20 15.07 -1.67
CA MET A 217 17.93 14.36 -0.61
C MET A 217 19.06 13.48 -1.13
N ASN A 218 19.25 13.36 -2.44
CA ASN A 218 20.31 12.60 -3.14
C ASN A 218 20.50 11.17 -2.64
N ARG A 219 19.41 10.50 -2.28
CA ARG A 219 19.38 9.08 -1.90
C ARG A 219 18.02 8.46 -2.18
N MET A 220 17.98 7.15 -2.29
CA MET A 220 16.73 6.43 -2.22
C MET A 220 16.16 6.45 -0.79
N GLY A 221 14.84 6.41 -0.68
CA GLY A 221 14.17 6.19 0.60
C GLY A 221 14.35 4.74 1.07
N HIS A 222 14.22 4.52 2.37
CA HIS A 222 14.13 3.19 2.96
C HIS A 222 12.65 2.81 3.15
N PRO A 223 12.25 1.53 3.03
CA PRO A 223 10.87 1.09 3.25
C PRO A 223 10.28 1.55 4.59
N ASP A 224 11.10 1.61 5.63
CA ASP A 224 10.68 2.03 6.97
C ASP A 224 10.25 3.52 6.99
N GLU A 225 10.83 4.38 6.15
CA GLU A 225 10.43 5.80 6.08
C GLU A 225 9.01 5.97 5.53
N ILE A 226 8.57 5.06 4.66
CA ILE A 226 7.19 5.00 4.20
C ILE A 226 6.29 4.38 5.28
N ALA A 227 6.76 3.32 5.92
CA ALA A 227 6.03 2.60 6.96
C ALA A 227 5.64 3.53 8.14
N GLU A 228 6.55 4.38 8.60
CA GLU A 228 6.27 5.35 9.68
C GLU A 228 5.13 6.32 9.30
N ALA A 229 5.11 6.82 8.07
CA ALA A 229 4.02 7.67 7.59
C ALA A 229 2.68 6.92 7.56
N VAL A 230 2.67 5.66 7.10
CA VAL A 230 1.46 4.82 7.06
C VAL A 230 0.95 4.54 8.48
N VAL A 231 1.83 4.15 9.39
CA VAL A 231 1.50 3.90 10.80
C VAL A 231 0.86 5.14 11.44
N TRP A 232 1.46 6.31 11.22
CA TRP A 232 0.90 7.57 11.74
C TRP A 232 -0.48 7.87 11.14
N MET A 233 -0.66 7.72 9.82
CA MET A 233 -1.96 7.92 9.15
C MET A 233 -3.04 6.95 9.63
N CYS A 234 -2.68 5.73 10.03
CA CYS A 234 -3.58 4.75 10.61
C CYS A 234 -3.95 5.04 12.07
N SER A 235 -3.14 5.82 12.78
CA SER A 235 -3.33 6.10 14.20
C SER A 235 -4.37 7.19 14.48
N ASP A 236 -4.78 7.31 15.73
CA ASP A 236 -5.68 8.36 16.19
C ASP A 236 -5.00 9.75 16.20
N LYS A 237 -3.67 9.80 16.07
CA LYS A 237 -2.90 11.07 15.90
C LYS A 237 -3.18 11.77 14.58
N ALA A 238 -3.71 11.03 13.58
CA ALA A 238 -4.15 11.55 12.30
C ALA A 238 -5.68 11.67 12.20
N SER A 239 -6.38 11.86 13.32
CA SER A 239 -7.86 11.82 13.41
C SER A 239 -8.58 12.85 12.53
N PHE A 240 -7.93 13.94 12.16
CA PHE A 240 -8.52 14.97 11.26
C PHE A 240 -7.98 14.88 9.83
N MET A 241 -7.32 13.77 9.47
CA MET A 241 -6.74 13.55 8.14
C MET A 241 -7.52 12.51 7.36
N THR A 242 -8.25 12.94 6.33
CA THR A 242 -8.92 12.07 5.34
C THR A 242 -8.84 12.71 3.95
N GLY A 243 -8.75 11.91 2.89
CA GLY A 243 -8.59 12.35 1.50
C GLY A 243 -7.20 12.90 1.15
N ALA A 244 -6.25 12.80 2.08
CA ALA A 244 -4.91 13.31 1.88
C ALA A 244 -4.09 12.41 0.95
N SER A 245 -3.21 13.06 0.18
CA SER A 245 -2.25 12.43 -0.74
C SER A 245 -0.85 12.76 -0.22
N GLN A 246 -0.37 11.95 0.76
CA GLN A 246 0.86 12.22 1.50
C GLN A 246 2.09 11.83 0.68
N VAL A 247 2.92 12.79 0.33
CA VAL A 247 4.19 12.56 -0.39
C VAL A 247 5.31 12.21 0.58
N VAL A 248 6.08 11.15 0.25
CA VAL A 248 7.28 10.71 0.98
C VAL A 248 8.34 10.30 -0.07
N ASP A 249 9.11 11.25 -0.58
CA ASP A 249 9.87 11.08 -1.82
C ASP A 249 11.26 11.75 -1.86
N GLY A 250 11.73 12.24 -0.72
CA GLY A 250 13.03 12.94 -0.64
C GLY A 250 13.05 14.29 -1.39
N GLY A 251 11.86 14.87 -1.64
CA GLY A 251 11.69 16.15 -2.32
C GLY A 251 11.54 16.09 -3.83
N TYR A 252 11.46 14.90 -4.41
CA TYR A 252 11.36 14.71 -5.87
C TYR A 252 10.19 15.47 -6.50
N TYR A 253 9.04 15.47 -5.84
CA TYR A 253 7.82 16.13 -6.34
C TYR A 253 7.86 17.66 -6.21
N ALA A 254 8.66 18.18 -5.28
CA ALA A 254 8.74 19.60 -4.99
C ALA A 254 9.77 20.34 -5.87
N ALA A 255 10.63 19.62 -6.61
CA ALA A 255 11.74 20.16 -7.40
C ALA A 255 11.37 20.36 -8.89
#